data_c25d16975d74f7c73bd78d317b689d2d
#
_entry.id   c25d16975d74f7c73bd78d317b689d2d
#
_cell.length_a   1.000
_cell.length_b   1.000
_cell.length_c   1.000
_cell.angle_alpha   90.00
_cell.angle_beta   90.00
_cell.angle_gamma   90.00
#
_symmetry.space_group_name_H-M   'P 1'
#
loop_
_entity.id
_entity.type
_entity.pdbx_description
1 polymer ?
#
loop_
_entity_poly.entity_id
_entity_poly.type
_entity_poly.pdbx_seq_one_letter_code
_entity_poly.pdbx_strand_id
1 'polypeptide(L)'
;MEESLKKILLVEDDPNFGTVLKEYLSINGYEVTHAKNGMEGFEKFKKSDFHLCILDVMMPYKDGFTLAKEIREKNSEIPIIFLTAKALKEDVLKGYKVGADDYLNKPFDSEVLLV
;
A
#
# COMPACT_ATOMS: atom_id res chain seq x y z
N MET A 1 13.13 23.76 -13.14
CA MET A 1 13.23 22.31 -13.16
C MET A 1 12.07 21.68 -12.44
N GLU A 2 11.48 20.70 -13.06
CA GLU A 2 10.34 20.03 -12.44
C GLU A 2 10.79 18.97 -11.44
N GLU A 3 10.11 18.93 -10.33
CA GLU A 3 10.34 17.87 -9.36
C GLU A 3 9.57 16.63 -9.81
N SER A 4 10.18 15.48 -9.64
CA SER A 4 9.50 14.22 -9.90
C SER A 4 8.40 14.02 -8.87
N LEU A 5 7.26 13.50 -9.30
CA LEU A 5 6.18 13.17 -8.40
C LEU A 5 6.60 12.02 -7.50
N LYS A 6 6.12 12.02 -6.26
CA LYS A 6 6.31 10.88 -5.37
C LYS A 6 5.48 9.71 -5.90
N LYS A 7 6.08 8.54 -5.93
CA LYS A 7 5.47 7.34 -6.48
C LYS A 7 4.93 6.44 -5.39
N ILE A 8 3.66 6.06 -5.53
CA ILE A 8 2.98 5.19 -4.58
C ILE A 8 2.59 3.89 -5.27
N LEU A 9 2.93 2.77 -4.64
CA LEU A 9 2.42 1.47 -5.06
C LEU A 9 1.20 1.17 -4.20
N LEU A 10 0.03 1.09 -4.83
CA LEU A 10 -1.22 0.77 -4.17
C LEU A 10 -1.64 -0.64 -4.56
N VAL A 11 -1.68 -1.56 -3.60
CA VAL A 11 -2.11 -2.93 -3.86
C VAL A 11 -3.43 -3.16 -3.16
N GLU A 12 -4.50 -3.24 -3.96
CA GLU A 12 -5.87 -3.32 -3.48
C GLU A 12 -6.69 -4.13 -4.46
N ASP A 13 -7.35 -5.19 -3.99
CA ASP A 13 -8.13 -6.08 -4.84
C ASP A 13 -9.54 -5.59 -5.13
N ASP A 14 -10.08 -4.65 -4.33
CA ASP A 14 -11.37 -4.04 -4.60
C ASP A 14 -11.20 -2.97 -5.69
N PRO A 15 -11.73 -3.18 -6.89
CA PRO A 15 -11.51 -2.22 -7.98
C PRO A 15 -12.16 -0.86 -7.71
N ASN A 16 -13.28 -0.82 -7.02
CA ASN A 16 -13.95 0.45 -6.73
C ASN A 16 -13.17 1.28 -5.72
N PHE A 17 -12.79 0.66 -4.61
CA PHE A 17 -12.03 1.36 -3.59
C PHE A 17 -10.65 1.76 -4.11
N GLY A 18 -10.00 0.86 -4.83
CA GLY A 18 -8.68 1.12 -5.41
C GLY A 18 -8.70 2.28 -6.39
N THR A 19 -9.71 2.32 -7.27
CA THR A 19 -9.83 3.40 -8.26
C THR A 19 -10.07 4.75 -7.57
N VAL A 20 -10.96 4.79 -6.59
CA VAL A 20 -11.25 6.04 -5.89
C VAL A 20 -10.01 6.55 -5.15
N LEU A 21 -9.32 5.66 -4.46
CA LEU A 21 -8.13 6.06 -3.73
C LEU A 21 -7.01 6.51 -4.66
N LYS A 22 -6.82 5.80 -5.77
CA LYS A 22 -5.83 6.19 -6.78
C LYS A 22 -6.12 7.58 -7.33
N GLU A 23 -7.38 7.85 -7.68
CA GLU A 23 -7.76 9.17 -8.20
C GLU A 23 -7.53 10.27 -7.18
N TYR A 24 -7.91 10.01 -5.92
CA TYR A 24 -7.72 10.99 -4.87
C TYR A 24 -6.24 11.34 -4.69
N LEU A 25 -5.39 10.33 -4.62
CA LEU A 25 -3.95 10.54 -4.46
C LEU A 25 -3.34 11.21 -5.68
N SER A 26 -3.80 10.85 -6.88
CA SER A 26 -3.29 11.46 -8.11
C SER A 26 -3.63 12.95 -8.16
N ILE A 27 -4.83 13.32 -7.74
CA ILE A 27 -5.24 14.73 -7.69
C ILE A 27 -4.35 15.52 -6.71
N ASN A 28 -3.89 14.87 -5.67
CA ASN A 28 -3.05 15.51 -4.66
C ASN A 28 -1.55 15.44 -4.98
N GLY A 29 -1.19 15.13 -6.21
CA GLY A 29 0.18 15.26 -6.69
C GLY A 29 1.03 14.01 -6.61
N TYR A 30 0.43 12.83 -6.41
CA TYR A 30 1.19 11.58 -6.37
C TYR A 30 1.01 10.80 -7.68
N GLU A 31 2.06 10.06 -8.04
CA GLU A 31 1.97 9.13 -9.17
C GLU A 31 1.67 7.75 -8.58
N VAL A 32 0.49 7.22 -8.88
CA VAL A 32 0.02 5.97 -8.26
C VAL A 32 0.00 4.84 -9.26
N THR A 33 0.64 3.72 -8.90
CA THR A 33 0.55 2.48 -9.65
C THR A 33 -0.34 1.55 -8.85
N HIS A 34 -1.45 1.12 -9.45
CA HIS A 34 -2.41 0.24 -8.79
C HIS A 34 -2.21 -1.20 -9.24
N ALA A 35 -2.01 -2.09 -8.28
CA ALA A 35 -1.94 -3.53 -8.50
C ALA A 35 -3.15 -4.18 -7.85
N LYS A 36 -3.68 -5.23 -8.47
CA LYS A 36 -4.93 -5.86 -8.05
C LYS A 36 -4.77 -6.97 -7.03
N ASN A 37 -3.56 -7.46 -6.86
CA ASN A 37 -3.27 -8.51 -5.90
C ASN A 37 -1.79 -8.47 -5.54
N GLY A 38 -1.41 -9.30 -4.56
CA GLY A 38 -0.05 -9.29 -4.06
C GLY A 38 1.00 -9.73 -5.07
N MET A 39 0.65 -10.65 -5.97
CA MET A 39 1.59 -11.10 -6.98
C MET A 39 1.89 -9.99 -7.98
N GLU A 40 0.85 -9.33 -8.46
CA GLU A 40 0.99 -8.19 -9.36
C GLU A 40 1.73 -7.04 -8.65
N GLY A 41 1.42 -6.84 -7.37
CA GLY A 41 2.08 -5.81 -6.57
C GLY A 41 3.58 -6.01 -6.49
N PHE A 42 4.02 -7.23 -6.24
CA PHE A 42 5.45 -7.50 -6.16
C PHE A 42 6.13 -7.34 -7.52
N GLU A 43 5.48 -7.79 -8.59
CA GLU A 43 6.02 -7.61 -9.94
C GLU A 43 6.21 -6.12 -10.26
N LYS A 44 5.24 -5.29 -9.93
CA LYS A 44 5.35 -3.85 -10.16
C LYS A 44 6.39 -3.21 -9.25
N PHE A 45 6.50 -3.68 -8.02
CA PHE A 45 7.49 -3.17 -7.09
C PHE A 45 8.91 -3.37 -7.60
N LYS A 46 9.18 -4.50 -8.22
CA LYS A 46 10.50 -4.81 -8.75
C LYS A 46 10.89 -3.95 -9.97
N LYS A 47 9.91 -3.40 -10.67
CA LYS A 47 10.15 -2.69 -11.93
C LYS A 47 10.33 -1.19 -11.80
N SER A 48 10.10 -0.64 -10.63
CA SER A 48 10.11 0.81 -10.44
C SER A 48 10.55 1.15 -9.03
N ASP A 49 10.95 2.39 -8.83
CA ASP A 49 11.28 2.88 -7.49
C ASP A 49 10.08 3.58 -6.91
N PHE A 50 9.59 3.10 -5.79
CA PHE A 50 8.45 3.69 -5.11
C PHE A 50 8.89 4.40 -3.84
N HIS A 51 8.10 5.37 -3.40
CA HIS A 51 8.36 6.13 -2.19
C HIS A 51 7.47 5.70 -1.04
N LEU A 52 6.37 4.99 -1.35
CA LEU A 52 5.42 4.51 -0.36
C LEU A 52 4.68 3.31 -0.92
N CYS A 53 4.41 2.33 -0.07
CA CYS A 53 3.54 1.21 -0.41
C CYS A 53 2.29 1.25 0.45
N ILE A 54 1.12 1.14 -0.16
CA ILE A 54 -0.16 1.03 0.53
C ILE A 54 -0.71 -0.34 0.15
N LEU A 55 -0.81 -1.22 1.12
CA LEU A 55 -1.13 -2.64 0.89
C LEU A 55 -2.38 -3.06 1.62
N ASP A 56 -3.34 -3.63 0.88
CA ASP A 56 -4.49 -4.27 1.49
C ASP A 56 -4.00 -5.55 2.19
N VAL A 57 -4.52 -5.81 3.37
CA VAL A 57 -4.14 -7.01 4.13
C VAL A 57 -4.75 -8.25 3.51
N MET A 58 -6.05 -8.22 3.23
CA MET A 58 -6.76 -9.41 2.75
C MET A 58 -6.94 -9.39 1.24
N MET A 59 -6.13 -10.20 0.57
CA MET A 59 -6.15 -10.31 -0.88
C MET A 59 -6.01 -11.78 -1.28
N PRO A 60 -6.54 -12.16 -2.45
CA PRO A 60 -6.34 -13.51 -2.95
C PRO A 60 -4.88 -13.75 -3.33
N TYR A 61 -4.47 -15.00 -3.29
CA TYR A 61 -3.15 -15.52 -3.67
C TYR A 61 -2.03 -15.16 -2.70
N LYS A 62 -1.82 -13.89 -2.44
CA LYS A 62 -0.74 -13.41 -1.56
C LYS A 62 -1.29 -12.26 -0.72
N ASP A 63 -1.36 -12.44 0.59
CA ASP A 63 -1.87 -11.39 1.46
C ASP A 63 -0.88 -10.23 1.62
N GLY A 64 -1.36 -9.13 2.20
CA GLY A 64 -0.55 -7.93 2.36
C GLY A 64 0.66 -8.12 3.26
N PHE A 65 0.55 -8.95 4.29
CA PHE A 65 1.67 -9.20 5.19
C PHE A 65 2.79 -9.95 4.48
N THR A 66 2.44 -10.96 3.69
CA THR A 66 3.42 -11.71 2.92
C THR A 66 4.11 -10.81 1.91
N LEU A 67 3.32 -9.98 1.22
CA LEU A 67 3.87 -9.03 0.25
C LEU A 67 4.81 -8.04 0.95
N ALA A 68 4.42 -7.51 2.11
CA ALA A 68 5.25 -6.56 2.84
C ALA A 68 6.59 -7.18 3.24
N LYS A 69 6.57 -8.43 3.65
CA LYS A 69 7.80 -9.14 4.00
C LYS A 69 8.73 -9.24 2.80
N GLU A 70 8.19 -9.58 1.63
CA GLU A 70 8.98 -9.65 0.40
C GLU A 70 9.53 -8.28 0.02
N ILE A 71 8.74 -7.24 0.16
CA ILE A 71 9.18 -5.88 -0.11
C ILE A 71 10.31 -5.48 0.83
N ARG A 72 10.18 -5.82 2.12
CA ARG A 72 11.22 -5.50 3.11
C ARG A 72 12.54 -6.19 2.82
N GLU A 73 12.52 -7.35 2.19
CA GLU A 73 13.74 -8.03 1.79
C GLU A 73 14.47 -7.28 0.68
N LYS A 74 13.74 -6.50 -0.12
CA LYS A 74 14.33 -5.71 -1.21
C LYS A 74 14.63 -4.28 -0.78
N ASN A 75 13.83 -3.72 0.10
CA ASN A 75 13.99 -2.34 0.57
C ASN A 75 13.51 -2.26 2.02
N SER A 76 14.44 -2.16 2.95
CA SER A 76 14.13 -2.17 4.37
C SER A 76 13.56 -0.84 4.88
N GLU A 77 13.61 0.21 4.07
CA GLU A 77 13.28 1.56 4.54
C GLU A 77 12.03 2.19 3.93
N ILE A 78 11.50 1.64 2.83
CA ILE A 78 10.33 2.23 2.21
C ILE A 78 9.13 2.18 3.17
N PRO A 79 8.41 3.30 3.37
CA PRO A 79 7.22 3.28 4.22
C PRO A 79 6.15 2.34 3.70
N ILE A 80 5.53 1.59 4.60
CA ILE A 80 4.44 0.67 4.28
C ILE A 80 3.25 0.98 5.17
N ILE A 81 2.09 1.20 4.55
CA ILE A 81 0.83 1.41 5.24
C ILE A 81 -0.10 0.28 4.85
N PHE A 82 -0.67 -0.40 5.83
CA PHE A 82 -1.66 -1.43 5.58
C PHE A 82 -3.07 -0.87 5.58
N LEU A 83 -3.89 -1.34 4.65
CA LEU A 83 -5.33 -1.09 4.65
C LEU A 83 -6.01 -2.35 5.15
N THR A 84 -6.97 -2.21 6.04
CA THR A 84 -7.69 -3.36 6.55
C THR A 84 -9.14 -3.01 6.86
N ALA A 85 -10.04 -3.94 6.53
CA ALA A 85 -11.45 -3.81 6.88
C ALA A 85 -11.68 -4.09 8.36
N LYS A 86 -10.74 -4.77 9.00
CA LYS A 86 -10.79 -5.11 10.40
C LYS A 86 -9.43 -4.89 11.03
N ALA A 87 -9.33 -3.99 11.99
CA ALA A 87 -8.10 -3.81 12.75
C ALA A 87 -8.17 -4.68 14.01
N LEU A 88 -8.02 -5.99 13.84
CA LEU A 88 -7.90 -6.88 14.98
C LEU A 88 -6.51 -6.68 15.57
N LYS A 89 -6.43 -6.73 16.89
CA LYS A 89 -5.16 -6.53 17.59
C LYS A 89 -4.06 -7.47 17.08
N GLU A 90 -4.44 -8.71 16.78
CA GLU A 90 -3.49 -9.71 16.27
C GLU A 90 -2.93 -9.31 14.91
N ASP A 91 -3.78 -8.78 14.03
CA ASP A 91 -3.36 -8.36 12.70
C ASP A 91 -2.46 -7.14 12.77
N VAL A 92 -2.75 -6.21 13.66
CA VAL A 92 -1.91 -5.03 13.85
C VAL A 92 -0.52 -5.45 14.33
N LEU A 93 -0.44 -6.35 15.30
CA LEU A 93 0.85 -6.85 15.79
C LEU A 93 1.62 -7.58 14.69
N LYS A 94 0.93 -8.38 13.90
CA LYS A 94 1.56 -9.09 12.77
C LYS A 94 2.15 -8.13 11.76
N GLY A 95 1.42 -7.06 11.45
CA GLY A 95 1.89 -6.04 10.51
C GLY A 95 3.13 -5.32 11.02
N TYR A 96 3.15 -4.95 12.28
CA TYR A 96 4.34 -4.29 12.85
C TYR A 96 5.55 -5.21 12.88
N LYS A 97 5.34 -6.52 13.01
CA LYS A 97 6.43 -7.47 12.95
C LYS A 97 7.10 -7.53 11.58
N VAL A 98 6.36 -7.24 10.51
CA VAL A 98 6.95 -7.19 9.17
C VAL A 98 7.41 -5.79 8.79
N GLY A 99 7.35 -4.85 9.72
CA GLY A 99 7.91 -3.53 9.54
C GLY A 99 6.97 -2.48 8.96
N ALA A 100 5.68 -2.60 9.24
CA ALA A 100 4.72 -1.59 8.80
C ALA A 100 4.92 -0.28 9.56
N ASP A 101 4.68 0.82 8.88
CA ASP A 101 4.78 2.15 9.48
C ASP A 101 3.44 2.62 10.00
N ASP A 102 2.33 2.12 9.44
CA ASP A 102 1.01 2.52 9.89
C ASP A 102 -0.07 1.56 9.42
N TYR A 103 -1.27 1.74 9.94
CA TYR A 103 -2.48 0.99 9.63
C TYR A 103 -3.64 1.94 9.43
N LEU A 104 -4.45 1.69 8.41
CA LEU A 104 -5.68 2.43 8.20
C LEU A 104 -6.84 1.46 8.06
N ASN A 105 -7.93 1.73 8.76
CA ASN A 105 -9.15 0.93 8.67
C ASN A 105 -10.00 1.40 7.50
N LYS A 106 -10.59 0.45 6.79
CA LYS A 106 -11.57 0.75 5.76
C LYS A 106 -12.97 0.74 6.36
N PRO A 107 -13.88 1.62 5.92
CA PRO A 107 -13.59 2.79 5.11
C PRO A 107 -12.95 3.87 5.95
N PHE A 108 -12.18 4.75 5.34
CA PHE A 108 -11.54 5.85 6.05
C PHE A 108 -11.68 7.13 5.24
N ASP A 109 -11.48 8.25 5.92
CA ASP A 109 -11.41 9.54 5.26
C ASP A 109 -10.06 9.64 4.57
N SER A 110 -10.06 9.81 3.26
CA SER A 110 -8.83 9.89 2.47
C SER A 110 -7.90 11.01 2.94
N GLU A 111 -8.43 12.05 3.56
CA GLU A 111 -7.60 13.13 4.10
C GLU A 111 -6.66 12.65 5.19
N VAL A 112 -7.05 11.61 5.94
CA VAL A 112 -6.21 11.05 6.99
C VAL A 112 -4.91 10.48 6.41
N LEU A 113 -5.00 9.89 5.23
CA LEU A 113 -3.84 9.29 4.57
C LEU A 113 -2.78 10.33 4.19
N LEU A 114 -3.19 11.55 3.89
CA LEU A 114 -2.28 12.60 3.46
C LEU A 114 -1.65 13.38 4.63
N VAL A 115 -2.13 13.14 5.82
CA VAL A 115 -1.56 13.73 7.03
C VAL A 115 -0.43 12.84 7.55
#